data_733409f87d5fc71b65f7b84814df8b69
#
_entry.id   733409f87d5fc71b65f7b84814df8b69
#
_cell.length_a   1.000
_cell.length_b   1.000
_cell.length_c   1.000
_cell.angle_alpha   90.00
_cell.angle_beta   90.00
_cell.angle_gamma   90.00
#
_symmetry.space_group_name_H-M   'P 1'
#
loop_
_entity.id
_entity.type
_entity.pdbx_description
1 polymer ?
#
loop_
_entity_poly.entity_id
_entity_poly.type
_entity_poly.pdbx_seq_one_letter_code
_entity_poly.pdbx_strand_id
1 'polypeptide(L)'
;MGIFTISDQGYKKTLTLQSPADLRVVGNYDCASHEDIKSTMSKSRIAQKKWAEVPLIYRAELMHKVIDVIIENQDHIMNVVMEETGKPIQEAMSMEIFSAIDSLAFYAKRAPKWLRDEKRSMHGPMSFLKKTKVTYKPRGVVAVITPWNGPFILSINPTIQSLLAGNSVIIKPSEVTPRSGKLVEDIFLMADAPQDLVQVIIGDGLAGAQLIDEVPDKVSFTGSIATGKKIAKQCSENLIP
;
A
#
# COMPACT_ATOMS: atom_id res chain seq x y z
N MET A 1 -3.06 22.36 -3.15
CA MET A 1 -2.57 21.46 -4.22
C MET A 1 -1.06 21.60 -4.23
N GLY A 2 -0.35 20.53 -3.84
CA GLY A 2 1.12 20.55 -3.78
C GLY A 2 1.70 20.86 -5.15
N ILE A 3 2.72 21.68 -5.18
CA ILE A 3 3.45 22.01 -6.41
C ILE A 3 4.66 21.09 -6.47
N PHE A 4 4.83 20.42 -7.59
CA PHE A 4 6.02 19.64 -7.88
C PHE A 4 6.56 19.99 -9.27
N THR A 5 7.85 19.83 -9.45
CA THR A 5 8.51 19.88 -10.75
C THR A 5 9.25 18.59 -10.99
N ILE A 6 9.22 18.10 -12.23
CA ILE A 6 10.03 16.97 -12.64
C ILE A 6 11.14 17.52 -13.55
N SER A 7 12.39 17.33 -13.14
CA SER A 7 13.56 17.59 -13.97
C SER A 7 14.06 16.28 -14.57
N ASP A 8 14.31 16.31 -15.89
CA ASP A 8 14.89 15.19 -16.63
C ASP A 8 16.32 15.58 -17.03
N GLN A 9 17.29 14.95 -16.41
CA GLN A 9 18.72 15.16 -16.70
C GLN A 9 19.31 14.02 -17.56
N GLY A 10 18.49 13.45 -18.44
CA GLY A 10 18.93 12.47 -19.45
C GLY A 10 19.05 11.02 -18.96
N TYR A 11 19.32 10.79 -17.69
CA TYR A 11 19.42 9.43 -17.07
C TYR A 11 18.59 9.26 -15.81
N LYS A 12 18.13 10.34 -15.18
CA LYS A 12 17.43 10.28 -13.91
C LYS A 12 16.40 11.40 -13.79
N LYS A 13 15.14 11.03 -13.59
CA LYS A 13 14.09 11.98 -13.25
C LYS A 13 14.12 12.26 -11.75
N THR A 14 14.13 13.52 -11.38
CA THR A 14 14.03 13.97 -9.98
C THR A 14 12.75 14.75 -9.76
N LEU A 15 12.04 14.40 -8.73
CA LEU A 15 10.82 15.07 -8.26
C LEU A 15 11.21 16.07 -7.16
N THR A 16 11.01 17.35 -7.41
CA THR A 16 11.16 18.41 -6.40
C THR A 16 9.79 18.80 -5.86
N LEU A 17 9.61 18.63 -4.56
CA LEU A 17 8.35 18.95 -3.87
C LEU A 17 8.38 20.32 -3.22
N GLN A 18 7.24 20.99 -3.27
CA GLN A 18 7.02 22.23 -2.56
C GLN A 18 5.78 22.13 -1.67
N SER A 19 5.88 22.67 -0.45
CA SER A 19 4.72 22.76 0.42
C SER A 19 3.67 23.70 -0.19
N PRO A 20 2.39 23.29 -0.24
CA PRO A 20 1.34 24.19 -0.75
C PRO A 20 1.05 25.37 0.18
N ALA A 21 1.53 25.35 1.43
CA ALA A 21 1.29 26.40 2.41
C ALA A 21 2.16 27.65 2.17
N ASP A 22 3.43 27.45 1.79
CA ASP A 22 4.43 28.54 1.71
C ASP A 22 5.35 28.43 0.49
N LEU A 23 5.15 27.42 -0.35
CA LEU A 23 5.93 27.12 -1.56
C LEU A 23 7.42 26.80 -1.31
N ARG A 24 7.84 26.61 -0.05
CA ARG A 24 9.19 26.15 0.24
C ARG A 24 9.43 24.74 -0.28
N VAL A 25 10.64 24.46 -0.71
CA VAL A 25 11.04 23.11 -1.09
C VAL A 25 11.09 22.23 0.15
N VAL A 26 10.35 21.14 0.14
CA VAL A 26 10.29 20.16 1.24
C VAL A 26 11.10 18.90 0.97
N GLY A 27 11.55 18.68 -0.26
CA GLY A 27 12.45 17.61 -0.59
C GLY A 27 12.64 17.38 -2.08
N ASN A 28 13.70 16.63 -2.40
CA ASN A 28 14.00 16.13 -3.74
C ASN A 28 14.05 14.60 -3.70
N TYR A 29 13.39 13.95 -4.65
CA TYR A 29 13.26 12.49 -4.68
C TYR A 29 13.56 11.99 -6.08
N ASP A 30 14.42 11.00 -6.17
CA ASP A 30 14.66 10.31 -7.43
C ASP A 30 13.45 9.46 -7.80
N CYS A 31 12.96 9.61 -9.03
CA CYS A 31 11.94 8.74 -9.56
C CYS A 31 12.53 7.36 -9.85
N ALA A 32 11.81 6.31 -9.48
CA ALA A 32 12.21 4.94 -9.80
C ALA A 32 12.31 4.74 -11.32
N SER A 33 13.39 4.15 -11.77
CA SER A 33 13.55 3.68 -13.14
C SER A 33 12.72 2.39 -13.36
N HIS A 34 12.54 2.01 -14.62
CA HIS A 34 11.87 0.74 -14.94
C HIS A 34 12.62 -0.46 -14.31
N GLU A 35 13.95 -0.43 -14.28
CA GLU A 35 14.75 -1.50 -13.68
C GLU A 35 14.58 -1.55 -12.14
N ASP A 36 14.46 -0.40 -11.48
CA ASP A 36 14.14 -0.34 -10.05
C ASP A 36 12.77 -0.96 -9.79
N ILE A 37 11.75 -0.65 -10.60
CA ILE A 37 10.40 -1.20 -10.49
C ILE A 37 10.41 -2.72 -10.66
N LYS A 38 11.09 -3.23 -11.66
CA LYS A 38 11.25 -4.66 -11.93
C LYS A 38 11.98 -5.38 -10.79
N SER A 39 13.05 -4.79 -10.27
CA SER A 39 13.77 -5.29 -9.11
C SER A 39 12.87 -5.35 -7.87
N THR A 40 12.12 -4.27 -7.61
CA THR A 40 11.15 -4.16 -6.52
C THR A 40 10.08 -5.25 -6.61
N MET A 41 9.51 -5.49 -7.81
CA MET A 41 8.55 -6.55 -8.05
C MET A 41 9.13 -7.93 -7.74
N SER A 42 10.35 -8.20 -8.21
CA SER A 42 11.02 -9.49 -7.99
C SER A 42 11.27 -9.77 -6.50
N LYS A 43 11.74 -8.78 -5.75
CA LYS A 43 11.97 -8.86 -4.30
C LYS A 43 10.64 -9.06 -3.54
N SER A 44 9.61 -8.30 -3.92
CA SER A 44 8.28 -8.41 -3.33
C SER A 44 7.68 -9.81 -3.51
N ARG A 45 7.86 -10.45 -4.68
CA ARG A 45 7.41 -11.84 -4.92
C ARG A 45 8.12 -12.84 -4.02
N ILE A 46 9.41 -12.65 -3.75
CA ILE A 46 10.17 -13.52 -2.83
C ILE A 46 9.67 -13.33 -1.39
N ALA A 47 9.51 -12.10 -0.94
CA ALA A 47 9.00 -11.78 0.39
C ALA A 47 7.58 -12.31 0.59
N GLN A 48 6.71 -12.17 -0.42
CA GLN A 48 5.34 -12.64 -0.39
C GLN A 48 5.24 -14.15 -0.17
N LYS A 49 6.05 -14.95 -0.87
CA LYS A 49 6.03 -16.42 -0.70
C LYS A 49 6.31 -16.82 0.74
N LYS A 50 7.29 -16.16 1.39
CA LYS A 50 7.61 -16.40 2.80
C LYS A 50 6.47 -15.91 3.72
N TRP A 51 5.91 -14.75 3.43
CA TRP A 51 4.82 -14.17 4.21
C TRP A 51 3.52 -14.97 4.12
N ALA A 52 3.24 -15.58 2.99
CA ALA A 52 2.07 -16.45 2.81
C ALA A 52 2.06 -17.66 3.76
N GLU A 53 3.24 -18.14 4.17
CA GLU A 53 3.39 -19.26 5.11
C GLU A 53 3.27 -18.83 6.58
N VAL A 54 3.34 -17.52 6.87
CA VAL A 54 3.19 -17.01 8.24
C VAL A 54 1.74 -17.18 8.69
N PRO A 55 1.47 -17.83 9.84
CA PRO A 55 0.11 -17.96 10.35
C PRO A 55 -0.57 -16.62 10.56
N LEU A 56 -1.88 -16.56 10.30
CA LEU A 56 -2.65 -15.32 10.34
C LEU A 56 -2.58 -14.59 11.68
N ILE A 57 -2.45 -15.33 12.78
CA ILE A 57 -2.32 -14.72 14.11
C ILE A 57 -1.06 -13.85 14.21
N TYR A 58 0.07 -14.31 13.72
CA TYR A 58 1.32 -13.54 13.72
C TYR A 58 1.27 -12.36 12.74
N ARG A 59 0.53 -12.51 11.61
CA ARG A 59 0.26 -11.37 10.72
C ARG A 59 -0.58 -10.29 11.42
N ALA A 60 -1.53 -10.70 12.27
CA ALA A 60 -2.33 -9.77 13.07
C ALA A 60 -1.51 -9.11 14.20
N GLU A 61 -0.57 -9.84 14.82
CA GLU A 61 0.36 -9.30 15.83
C GLU A 61 1.25 -8.21 15.25
N LEU A 62 1.72 -8.34 13.99
CA LEU A 62 2.45 -7.28 13.31
C LEU A 62 1.63 -5.99 13.24
N MET A 63 0.31 -6.06 13.01
CA MET A 63 -0.54 -4.86 12.95
C MET A 63 -0.60 -4.13 14.31
N HIS A 64 -0.52 -4.85 15.42
CA HIS A 64 -0.45 -4.23 16.76
C HIS A 64 0.89 -3.50 16.96
N LYS A 65 2.02 -4.10 16.55
CA LYS A 65 3.31 -3.39 16.56
C LYS A 65 3.30 -2.13 15.70
N VAL A 66 2.66 -2.20 14.53
CA VAL A 66 2.50 -1.03 13.65
C VAL A 66 1.70 0.09 14.33
N ILE A 67 0.67 -0.24 15.13
CA ILE A 67 -0.06 0.75 15.93
C ILE A 67 0.88 1.44 16.91
N ASP A 68 1.68 0.69 17.64
CA ASP A 68 2.61 1.23 18.64
C ASP A 68 3.62 2.18 17.96
N VAL A 69 4.19 1.78 16.82
CA VAL A 69 5.10 2.63 16.03
C VAL A 69 4.43 3.91 15.54
N ILE A 70 3.17 3.85 15.09
CA ILE A 70 2.42 5.04 14.68
C ILE A 70 2.21 5.99 15.85
N ILE A 71 1.84 5.47 17.02
CA ILE A 71 1.62 6.30 18.22
C ILE A 71 2.92 6.98 18.66
N GLU A 72 4.02 6.24 18.68
CA GLU A 72 5.34 6.78 19.05
C GLU A 72 5.84 7.85 18.07
N ASN A 73 5.47 7.75 16.80
CA ASN A 73 5.94 8.65 15.72
C ASN A 73 4.86 9.60 15.19
N GLN A 74 3.71 9.74 15.88
CA GLN A 74 2.55 10.48 15.38
C GLN A 74 2.87 11.93 14.99
N ASP A 75 3.67 12.64 15.79
CA ASP A 75 4.04 14.01 15.50
C ASP A 75 4.87 14.14 14.23
N HIS A 76 5.80 13.22 14.00
CA HIS A 76 6.58 13.17 12.77
C HIS A 76 5.70 12.88 11.55
N ILE A 77 4.79 11.90 11.64
CA ILE A 77 3.86 11.55 10.57
C ILE A 77 2.96 12.74 10.23
N MET A 78 2.37 13.38 11.23
CA MET A 78 1.54 14.58 11.04
C MET A 78 2.32 15.70 10.36
N ASN A 79 3.53 15.98 10.81
CA ASN A 79 4.36 17.02 10.22
C ASN A 79 4.64 16.78 8.74
N VAL A 80 4.98 15.54 8.35
CA VAL A 80 5.18 15.18 6.94
C VAL A 80 3.91 15.36 6.13
N VAL A 81 2.77 14.88 6.62
CA VAL A 81 1.47 15.04 5.94
C VAL A 81 1.11 16.51 5.78
N MET A 82 1.28 17.31 6.83
CA MET A 82 0.99 18.76 6.80
C MET A 82 1.89 19.50 5.81
N GLU A 83 3.18 19.19 5.77
CA GLU A 83 4.12 19.78 4.82
C GLU A 83 3.75 19.49 3.36
N GLU A 84 3.29 18.27 3.06
CA GLU A 84 2.95 17.85 1.70
C GLU A 84 1.54 18.29 1.26
N THR A 85 0.60 18.41 2.19
CA THR A 85 -0.82 18.63 1.88
C THR A 85 -1.35 20.01 2.24
N GLY A 86 -0.67 20.72 3.14
CA GLY A 86 -1.17 21.97 3.73
C GLY A 86 -2.33 21.76 4.71
N LYS A 87 -2.64 20.54 5.13
CA LYS A 87 -3.69 20.25 6.11
C LYS A 87 -3.39 20.88 7.47
N PRO A 88 -4.40 21.35 8.20
CA PRO A 88 -4.22 21.71 9.61
C PRO A 88 -4.00 20.46 10.46
N ILE A 89 -3.35 20.64 11.63
CA ILE A 89 -2.98 19.55 12.53
C ILE A 89 -4.18 18.70 12.96
N GLN A 90 -5.36 19.29 13.15
CA GLN A 90 -6.58 18.59 13.53
C GLN A 90 -7.03 17.61 12.45
N GLU A 91 -6.90 17.98 11.19
CA GLU A 91 -7.22 17.07 10.07
C GLU A 91 -6.15 16.00 9.91
N ALA A 92 -4.86 16.32 10.04
CA ALA A 92 -3.80 15.33 10.01
C ALA A 92 -3.99 14.29 11.13
N MET A 93 -4.32 14.71 12.36
CA MET A 93 -4.59 13.80 13.47
C MET A 93 -5.83 12.94 13.21
N SER A 94 -6.97 13.53 12.87
CA SER A 94 -8.25 12.82 12.80
C SER A 94 -8.37 11.95 11.56
N MET A 95 -7.96 12.47 10.39
CA MET A 95 -8.17 11.78 9.12
C MET A 95 -7.04 10.81 8.76
N GLU A 96 -5.82 11.05 9.21
CA GLU A 96 -4.67 10.22 8.86
C GLU A 96 -4.28 9.29 10.01
N ILE A 97 -3.96 9.83 11.20
CA ILE A 97 -3.46 9.03 12.33
C ILE A 97 -4.56 8.20 12.97
N PHE A 98 -5.63 8.85 13.45
CA PHE A 98 -6.72 8.14 14.14
C PHE A 98 -7.36 7.10 13.23
N SER A 99 -7.63 7.45 11.96
CA SER A 99 -8.21 6.52 11.00
C SER A 99 -7.30 5.33 10.67
N ALA A 100 -5.97 5.53 10.66
CA ALA A 100 -5.01 4.45 10.45
C ALA A 100 -4.99 3.47 11.64
N ILE A 101 -4.93 4.01 12.87
CA ILE A 101 -4.94 3.20 14.10
C ILE A 101 -6.25 2.41 14.22
N ASP A 102 -7.40 3.05 14.00
CA ASP A 102 -8.71 2.40 14.04
C ASP A 102 -8.79 1.26 13.01
N SER A 103 -8.35 1.51 11.78
CA SER A 103 -8.33 0.49 10.72
C SER A 103 -7.41 -0.69 11.06
N LEU A 104 -6.21 -0.42 11.58
CA LEU A 104 -5.27 -1.47 12.03
C LEU A 104 -5.91 -2.34 13.11
N ALA A 105 -6.44 -1.73 14.18
CA ALA A 105 -7.07 -2.44 15.28
C ALA A 105 -8.31 -3.25 14.81
N PHE A 106 -9.13 -2.64 13.95
CA PHE A 106 -10.32 -3.28 13.42
C PHE A 106 -9.99 -4.52 12.57
N TYR A 107 -9.07 -4.40 11.60
CA TYR A 107 -8.73 -5.51 10.71
C TYR A 107 -7.91 -6.59 11.42
N ALA A 108 -6.95 -6.23 12.29
CA ALA A 108 -6.20 -7.21 13.08
C ALA A 108 -7.12 -8.10 13.90
N LYS A 109 -8.12 -7.51 14.57
CA LYS A 109 -9.11 -8.24 15.36
C LYS A 109 -10.05 -9.13 14.52
N ARG A 110 -10.41 -8.70 13.32
CA ARG A 110 -11.45 -9.34 12.50
C ARG A 110 -10.93 -10.34 11.49
N ALA A 111 -9.74 -10.13 10.93
CA ALA A 111 -9.15 -10.96 9.90
C ALA A 111 -9.11 -12.46 10.27
N PRO A 112 -8.74 -12.86 11.51
CA PRO A 112 -8.73 -14.27 11.90
C PRO A 112 -10.09 -14.95 11.77
N LYS A 113 -11.17 -14.22 11.98
CA LYS A 113 -12.53 -14.73 11.79
C LYS A 113 -12.93 -14.78 10.32
N TRP A 114 -12.60 -13.75 9.55
CA TRP A 114 -13.05 -13.61 8.17
C TRP A 114 -12.29 -14.49 7.17
N LEU A 115 -11.01 -14.74 7.43
CA LEU A 115 -10.15 -15.52 6.54
C LEU A 115 -10.03 -17.00 6.96
N ARG A 116 -10.82 -17.46 7.93
CA ARG A 116 -10.85 -18.87 8.30
C ARG A 116 -11.51 -19.73 7.22
N ASP A 117 -11.13 -20.99 7.15
CA ASP A 117 -11.81 -21.97 6.32
C ASP A 117 -13.31 -22.08 6.71
N GLU A 118 -14.18 -22.04 5.73
CA GLU A 118 -15.63 -22.17 5.91
C GLU A 118 -16.11 -23.50 5.38
N LYS A 119 -16.71 -24.32 6.24
CA LYS A 119 -17.42 -25.54 5.80
C LYS A 119 -18.70 -25.15 5.08
N ARG A 120 -18.96 -25.78 3.94
CA ARG A 120 -20.18 -25.60 3.16
C ARG A 120 -20.89 -26.93 3.02
N SER A 121 -22.24 -26.91 3.12
CA SER A 121 -23.06 -28.09 2.85
C SER A 121 -23.06 -28.38 1.35
N MET A 122 -23.03 -29.65 1.00
CA MET A 122 -23.25 -30.12 -0.37
C MET A 122 -24.70 -30.49 -0.56
N HIS A 123 -25.21 -30.33 -1.77
CA HIS A 123 -26.52 -30.80 -2.18
C HIS A 123 -26.39 -32.18 -2.85
N GLY A 124 -27.41 -33.04 -2.65
CA GLY A 124 -27.55 -34.33 -3.31
C GLY A 124 -26.84 -35.51 -2.62
N PRO A 125 -26.91 -36.72 -3.20
CA PRO A 125 -26.47 -37.95 -2.54
C PRO A 125 -24.97 -38.03 -2.24
N MET A 126 -24.14 -37.20 -2.93
CA MET A 126 -22.70 -37.12 -2.63
C MET A 126 -22.39 -36.39 -1.32
N SER A 127 -23.37 -35.72 -0.69
CA SER A 127 -23.19 -35.04 0.60
C SER A 127 -22.73 -35.96 1.74
N PHE A 128 -23.05 -37.25 1.67
CA PHE A 128 -22.62 -38.24 2.66
C PHE A 128 -21.15 -38.66 2.50
N LEU A 129 -20.59 -38.50 1.30
CA LEU A 129 -19.24 -39.00 0.98
C LEU A 129 -18.20 -37.89 0.85
N LYS A 130 -18.61 -36.65 0.59
CA LYS A 130 -17.71 -35.53 0.33
C LYS A 130 -17.94 -34.39 1.29
N LYS A 131 -16.86 -33.67 1.62
CA LYS A 131 -16.90 -32.44 2.41
C LYS A 131 -16.43 -31.29 1.54
N THR A 132 -17.18 -30.16 1.58
CA THR A 132 -16.82 -28.95 0.85
C THR A 132 -16.39 -27.89 1.84
N LYS A 133 -15.30 -27.18 1.51
CA LYS A 133 -14.85 -26.00 2.26
C LYS A 133 -14.44 -24.90 1.30
N VAL A 134 -14.62 -23.65 1.73
CA VAL A 134 -14.05 -22.46 1.12
C VAL A 134 -12.78 -22.11 1.88
N THR A 135 -11.68 -21.97 1.17
CA THR A 135 -10.38 -21.60 1.74
C THR A 135 -9.90 -20.32 1.06
N TYR A 136 -9.50 -19.33 1.85
CA TYR A 136 -8.95 -18.10 1.35
C TYR A 136 -7.44 -18.24 1.13
N LYS A 137 -6.96 -17.82 -0.04
CA LYS A 137 -5.55 -17.85 -0.41
C LYS A 137 -5.06 -16.45 -0.75
N PRO A 138 -3.81 -16.09 -0.40
CA PRO A 138 -3.23 -14.83 -0.88
C PRO A 138 -3.16 -14.85 -2.41
N ARG A 139 -3.28 -13.68 -3.01
CA ARG A 139 -3.13 -13.53 -4.47
C ARG A 139 -1.68 -13.46 -4.88
N GLY A 140 -0.84 -12.76 -4.12
CA GLY A 140 0.56 -12.54 -4.43
C GLY A 140 1.00 -11.12 -4.09
N VAL A 141 1.53 -10.38 -5.06
CA VAL A 141 1.95 -8.99 -4.92
C VAL A 141 0.78 -8.05 -5.24
N VAL A 142 0.48 -7.13 -4.35
CA VAL A 142 -0.56 -6.10 -4.56
C VAL A 142 0.10 -4.76 -4.84
N ALA A 143 -0.17 -4.17 -6.01
CA ALA A 143 0.18 -2.80 -6.31
C ALA A 143 -0.88 -1.85 -5.72
N VAL A 144 -0.47 -0.94 -4.84
CA VAL A 144 -1.34 0.05 -4.19
C VAL A 144 -1.01 1.43 -4.75
N ILE A 145 -1.91 1.99 -5.56
CA ILE A 145 -1.73 3.29 -6.21
C ILE A 145 -2.68 4.29 -5.55
N THR A 146 -2.13 5.36 -4.95
CA THR A 146 -2.87 6.23 -4.04
C THR A 146 -2.82 7.71 -4.42
N PRO A 147 -3.87 8.48 -4.06
CA PRO A 147 -3.95 9.90 -4.32
C PRO A 147 -3.23 10.71 -3.22
N TRP A 148 -3.28 12.04 -3.36
CA TRP A 148 -2.64 13.02 -2.48
C TRP A 148 -3.51 13.55 -1.33
N ASN A 149 -4.84 13.36 -1.38
CA ASN A 149 -5.76 14.00 -0.43
C ASN A 149 -5.87 13.30 0.93
N GLY A 150 -5.52 12.02 1.01
CA GLY A 150 -5.39 11.25 2.25
C GLY A 150 -4.16 10.35 2.14
N PRO A 151 -2.95 10.94 2.02
CA PRO A 151 -1.80 10.21 1.49
C PRO A 151 -1.33 9.08 2.40
N PHE A 152 -1.41 9.25 3.71
CA PHE A 152 -1.02 8.23 4.66
C PHE A 152 -2.10 7.16 4.82
N ILE A 153 -3.35 7.57 5.15
CA ILE A 153 -4.45 6.62 5.38
C ILE A 153 -4.79 5.80 4.13
N LEU A 154 -4.81 6.43 2.94
CA LEU A 154 -5.14 5.73 1.71
C LEU A 154 -4.01 4.83 1.21
N SER A 155 -2.78 5.01 1.72
CA SER A 155 -1.66 4.11 1.48
C SER A 155 -1.64 2.95 2.49
N ILE A 156 -1.82 3.23 3.78
CA ILE A 156 -1.69 2.20 4.81
C ILE A 156 -2.91 1.26 4.86
N ASN A 157 -4.13 1.75 4.64
CA ASN A 157 -5.34 0.94 4.76
C ASN A 157 -5.38 -0.26 3.78
N PRO A 158 -5.20 -0.11 2.46
CA PRO A 158 -5.10 -1.25 1.56
C PRO A 158 -3.87 -2.13 1.83
N THR A 159 -2.78 -1.56 2.36
CA THR A 159 -1.60 -2.31 2.78
C THR A 159 -1.92 -3.26 3.93
N ILE A 160 -2.59 -2.80 5.00
CA ILE A 160 -3.04 -3.63 6.12
C ILE A 160 -3.86 -4.83 5.65
N GLN A 161 -4.86 -4.56 4.82
CA GLN A 161 -5.76 -5.61 4.31
C GLN A 161 -5.01 -6.64 3.47
N SER A 162 -4.07 -6.17 2.64
CA SER A 162 -3.25 -7.03 1.78
C SER A 162 -2.32 -7.92 2.60
N LEU A 163 -1.63 -7.36 3.60
CA LEU A 163 -0.72 -8.11 4.46
C LEU A 163 -1.43 -9.14 5.32
N LEU A 164 -2.57 -8.80 5.92
CA LEU A 164 -3.39 -9.74 6.68
C LEU A 164 -3.84 -10.92 5.81
N ALA A 165 -4.16 -10.67 4.54
CA ALA A 165 -4.52 -11.73 3.59
C ALA A 165 -3.32 -12.55 3.08
N GLY A 166 -2.07 -12.22 3.50
CA GLY A 166 -0.86 -12.96 3.14
C GLY A 166 -0.19 -12.52 1.84
N ASN A 167 -0.54 -11.32 1.35
CA ASN A 167 0.10 -10.71 0.20
C ASN A 167 1.28 -9.84 0.63
N SER A 168 2.16 -9.48 -0.30
CA SER A 168 3.08 -8.35 -0.19
C SER A 168 2.52 -7.12 -0.91
N VAL A 169 3.11 -5.96 -0.67
CA VAL A 169 2.60 -4.70 -1.19
C VAL A 169 3.71 -3.84 -1.79
N ILE A 170 3.43 -3.28 -2.96
CA ILE A 170 4.22 -2.21 -3.56
C ILE A 170 3.32 -0.97 -3.64
N ILE A 171 3.66 0.07 -2.89
CA ILE A 171 2.92 1.32 -2.87
C ILE A 171 3.51 2.27 -3.92
N LYS A 172 2.66 2.83 -4.77
CA LYS A 172 2.99 3.98 -5.60
C LYS A 172 2.16 5.17 -5.13
N PRO A 173 2.69 6.00 -4.24
CA PRO A 173 1.98 7.21 -3.79
C PRO A 173 1.86 8.23 -4.92
N SER A 174 1.00 9.23 -4.73
CA SER A 174 0.97 10.38 -5.62
C SER A 174 2.34 11.08 -5.64
N GLU A 175 2.73 11.59 -6.81
CA GLU A 175 3.91 12.44 -6.98
C GLU A 175 3.84 13.76 -6.19
N VAL A 176 2.66 14.11 -5.70
CA VAL A 176 2.43 15.28 -4.85
C VAL A 176 2.78 15.00 -3.38
N THR A 177 2.65 13.75 -2.94
CA THR A 177 2.80 13.34 -1.53
C THR A 177 3.62 12.05 -1.38
N PRO A 178 4.82 11.96 -1.97
CA PRO A 178 5.61 10.73 -1.94
C PRO A 178 6.17 10.39 -0.55
N ARG A 179 6.44 11.39 0.31
CA ARG A 179 6.95 11.19 1.66
C ARG A 179 5.93 10.48 2.54
N SER A 180 4.67 10.91 2.47
CA SER A 180 3.59 10.27 3.22
C SER A 180 3.41 8.79 2.84
N GLY A 181 3.60 8.46 1.56
CA GLY A 181 3.63 7.07 1.12
C GLY A 181 4.85 6.31 1.63
N LYS A 182 6.03 6.93 1.61
CA LYS A 182 7.28 6.34 2.11
C LYS A 182 7.23 6.07 3.62
N LEU A 183 6.57 6.92 4.40
CA LEU A 183 6.34 6.67 5.82
C LEU A 183 5.68 5.32 6.09
N VAL A 184 4.80 4.85 5.20
CA VAL A 184 4.15 3.55 5.39
C VAL A 184 5.19 2.42 5.37
N GLU A 185 6.11 2.42 4.41
CA GLU A 185 7.20 1.44 4.35
C GLU A 185 8.08 1.53 5.61
N ASP A 186 8.49 2.74 6.00
CA ASP A 186 9.36 2.97 7.15
C ASP A 186 8.72 2.49 8.46
N ILE A 187 7.42 2.74 8.66
CA ILE A 187 6.66 2.29 9.83
C ILE A 187 6.59 0.76 9.90
N PHE A 188 6.34 0.10 8.77
CA PHE A 188 6.35 -1.37 8.75
C PHE A 188 7.73 -1.94 9.04
N LEU A 189 8.81 -1.32 8.54
CA LEU A 189 10.19 -1.72 8.87
C LEU A 189 10.51 -1.51 10.36
N MET A 190 10.11 -0.37 10.95
CA MET A 190 10.27 -0.10 12.38
C MET A 190 9.47 -1.08 13.26
N ALA A 191 8.36 -1.63 12.74
CA ALA A 191 7.55 -2.65 13.40
C ALA A 191 8.08 -4.09 13.20
N ASP A 192 9.32 -4.27 12.74
CA ASP A 192 9.94 -5.56 12.41
C ASP A 192 9.25 -6.35 11.30
N ALA A 193 8.58 -5.70 10.37
CA ALA A 193 8.08 -6.39 9.19
C ALA A 193 9.23 -6.99 8.36
N PRO A 194 9.05 -8.16 7.75
CA PRO A 194 10.06 -8.73 6.87
C PRO A 194 10.49 -7.77 5.77
N GLN A 195 11.79 -7.78 5.46
CA GLN A 195 12.36 -6.99 4.37
C GLN A 195 11.62 -7.26 3.05
N ASP A 196 11.42 -6.24 2.24
CA ASP A 196 10.76 -6.28 0.92
C ASP A 196 9.26 -6.70 0.95
N LEU A 197 8.64 -6.79 2.14
CA LEU A 197 7.23 -7.12 2.29
C LEU A 197 6.32 -5.92 1.93
N VAL A 198 6.72 -4.73 2.36
CA VAL A 198 6.11 -3.45 1.97
C VAL A 198 7.21 -2.61 1.34
N GLN A 199 7.01 -2.18 0.12
CA GLN A 199 7.97 -1.37 -0.62
C GLN A 199 7.28 -0.17 -1.26
N VAL A 200 8.01 0.91 -1.49
CA VAL A 200 7.48 2.13 -2.12
C VAL A 200 8.24 2.46 -3.39
N ILE A 201 7.51 2.82 -4.42
CA ILE A 201 8.03 3.34 -5.68
C ILE A 201 7.64 4.81 -5.79
N ILE A 202 8.63 5.71 -5.80
CA ILE A 202 8.42 7.13 -6.05
C ILE A 202 8.49 7.41 -7.55
N GLY A 203 7.54 8.18 -8.06
CA GLY A 203 7.48 8.56 -9.46
C GLY A 203 6.12 9.09 -9.89
N ASP A 204 6.04 9.51 -11.14
CA ASP A 204 4.84 10.06 -11.76
C ASP A 204 3.85 8.97 -12.25
N GLY A 205 2.91 9.35 -13.10
CA GLY A 205 1.97 8.42 -13.70
C GLY A 205 2.62 7.34 -14.57
N LEU A 206 3.80 7.61 -15.15
CA LEU A 206 4.55 6.63 -15.93
C LEU A 206 5.07 5.48 -15.03
N ALA A 207 5.62 5.80 -13.85
CA ALA A 207 6.03 4.79 -12.88
C ALA A 207 4.85 3.90 -12.45
N GLY A 208 3.66 4.47 -12.32
CA GLY A 208 2.44 3.69 -12.05
C GLY A 208 2.06 2.74 -13.18
N ALA A 209 2.16 3.18 -14.43
CA ALA A 209 1.91 2.33 -15.60
C ALA A 209 2.96 1.20 -15.70
N GLN A 210 4.24 1.52 -15.53
CA GLN A 210 5.33 0.53 -15.53
C GLN A 210 5.18 -0.51 -14.40
N LEU A 211 4.66 -0.10 -13.22
CA LEU A 211 4.37 -1.06 -12.15
C LEU A 211 3.27 -2.06 -12.56
N ILE A 212 2.27 -1.62 -13.33
CA ILE A 212 1.22 -2.51 -13.85
C ILE A 212 1.77 -3.42 -14.96
N ASP A 213 2.70 -2.92 -15.79
CA ASP A 213 3.37 -3.72 -16.83
C ASP A 213 4.19 -4.89 -16.25
N GLU A 214 4.69 -4.78 -15.00
CA GLU A 214 5.34 -5.87 -14.27
C GLU A 214 4.35 -6.93 -13.73
N VAL A 215 3.08 -6.82 -14.10
CA VAL A 215 1.99 -7.78 -13.86
C VAL A 215 1.86 -8.13 -12.36
N PRO A 216 1.51 -7.18 -11.48
CA PRO A 216 1.15 -7.51 -10.10
C PRO A 216 -0.08 -8.41 -10.05
N ASP A 217 -0.23 -9.19 -8.98
CA ASP A 217 -1.34 -10.15 -8.84
C ASP A 217 -2.67 -9.48 -8.47
N LYS A 218 -2.64 -8.19 -8.10
CA LYS A 218 -3.78 -7.31 -7.87
C LYS A 218 -3.35 -5.86 -7.92
N VAL A 219 -4.24 -4.99 -8.41
CA VAL A 219 -4.12 -3.53 -8.26
C VAL A 219 -5.21 -2.99 -7.35
N SER A 220 -4.82 -2.20 -6.35
CA SER A 220 -5.72 -1.40 -5.52
C SER A 220 -5.50 0.06 -5.86
N PHE A 221 -6.48 0.71 -6.44
CA PHE A 221 -6.40 2.09 -6.89
C PHE A 221 -7.42 2.97 -6.19
N THR A 222 -6.95 4.11 -5.70
CA THR A 222 -7.79 5.23 -5.26
C THR A 222 -7.33 6.49 -5.98
N GLY A 223 -8.26 7.22 -6.63
CA GLY A 223 -7.91 8.42 -7.38
C GLY A 223 -9.02 8.88 -8.33
N SER A 224 -8.65 9.60 -9.39
CA SER A 224 -9.61 10.15 -10.33
C SER A 224 -10.26 9.06 -11.21
N ILE A 225 -11.49 9.27 -11.63
CA ILE A 225 -12.22 8.38 -12.56
C ILE A 225 -11.42 8.19 -13.86
N ALA A 226 -10.82 9.25 -14.37
CA ALA A 226 -10.05 9.20 -15.63
C ALA A 226 -8.83 8.28 -15.51
N THR A 227 -8.09 8.38 -14.40
CA THR A 227 -6.94 7.50 -14.12
C THR A 227 -7.40 6.07 -13.88
N GLY A 228 -8.48 5.86 -13.11
CA GLY A 228 -9.04 4.54 -12.85
C GLY A 228 -9.43 3.80 -14.13
N LYS A 229 -10.03 4.49 -15.10
CA LYS A 229 -10.35 3.90 -16.42
C LYS A 229 -9.10 3.47 -17.19
N LYS A 230 -8.01 4.24 -17.14
CA LYS A 230 -6.73 3.87 -17.78
C LYS A 230 -6.13 2.64 -17.13
N ILE A 231 -6.08 2.62 -15.80
CA ILE A 231 -5.58 1.48 -15.01
C ILE A 231 -6.40 0.23 -15.29
N ALA A 232 -7.74 0.32 -15.23
CA ALA A 232 -8.62 -0.82 -15.50
C ALA A 232 -8.42 -1.39 -16.91
N LYS A 233 -8.24 -0.53 -17.91
CA LYS A 233 -7.92 -0.96 -19.28
C LYS A 233 -6.59 -1.73 -19.32
N GLN A 234 -5.53 -1.19 -18.75
CA GLN A 234 -4.21 -1.84 -18.73
C GLN A 234 -4.25 -3.16 -17.95
N CYS A 235 -4.90 -3.20 -16.78
CA CYS A 235 -5.07 -4.41 -15.99
C CYS A 235 -5.84 -5.51 -16.73
N SER A 236 -6.83 -5.14 -17.57
CA SER A 236 -7.65 -6.11 -18.30
C SER A 236 -6.86 -6.92 -19.33
N GLU A 237 -5.74 -6.41 -19.85
CA GLU A 237 -4.87 -7.10 -20.80
C GLU A 237 -4.24 -8.36 -20.20
N ASN A 238 -3.96 -8.36 -18.89
CA ASN A 238 -3.39 -9.48 -18.14
C ASN A 238 -4.34 -10.06 -17.09
N LEU A 239 -5.64 -9.71 -17.14
CA LEU A 239 -6.68 -10.13 -16.20
C LEU A 239 -6.32 -9.83 -14.73
N ILE A 240 -5.61 -8.73 -14.48
CA ILE A 240 -5.26 -8.27 -13.13
C ILE A 240 -6.52 -7.71 -12.46
N PRO A 241 -6.96 -8.25 -11.30
CA PRO A 241 -8.13 -7.78 -10.58
C PRO A 241 -7.90 -6.48 -9.84
#